data_b84f4dd02770d7a3371c3cd1a3fe2de1
#
_entry.id   b84f4dd02770d7a3371c3cd1a3fe2de1
#
_cell.length_a   1.000
_cell.length_b   1.000
_cell.length_c   1.000
_cell.angle_alpha   90.00
_cell.angle_beta   90.00
_cell.angle_gamma   90.00
#
_symmetry.space_group_name_H-M   'P 1'
#
loop_
_entity.id
_entity.type
_entity.pdbx_description
1 polymer ?
#
loop_
_entity_poly.entity_id
_entity_poly.type
_entity_poly.pdbx_seq_one_letter_code
_entity_poly.pdbx_strand_id
1 'polypeptide(L)'
;MPIASQAATHDVVSFSGFSPGTIVVKTHERRLYYVLDGGRALRFPVGVGKAGMAWTGNARVEGKFVRPAWAAPASIRRENPRLPRVIPGGSPNNPMGAAALTLRGGEYAIHGTNHPELIGGFVSHGCIRMYNADIRELYRLVDVGTPVVVER
;
A
#
# COMPACT_ATOMS: atom_id res chain seq x y z
N MET A 1 27.27 -4.16 -12.94
CA MET A 1 26.01 -3.67 -13.47
C MET A 1 25.29 -2.91 -12.39
N PRO A 2 24.98 -1.64 -12.60
CA PRO A 2 24.13 -0.96 -11.67
C PRO A 2 22.77 -1.65 -11.68
N ILE A 3 22.26 -1.96 -10.49
CA ILE A 3 20.88 -2.38 -10.36
C ILE A 3 20.06 -1.19 -10.81
N ALA A 4 19.30 -1.34 -11.88
CA ALA A 4 18.37 -0.30 -12.28
C ALA A 4 17.47 -0.01 -11.09
N SER A 5 17.50 1.23 -10.58
CA SER A 5 16.50 1.64 -9.61
C SER A 5 15.14 1.40 -10.27
N GLN A 6 14.25 0.70 -9.59
CA GLN A 6 12.91 0.52 -10.11
C GLN A 6 12.28 1.91 -10.27
N ALA A 7 12.10 2.33 -11.52
CA ALA A 7 11.29 3.50 -11.80
C ALA A 7 9.87 3.23 -11.30
N ALA A 8 9.17 4.27 -10.86
CA ALA A 8 7.77 4.17 -10.52
C ALA A 8 6.99 3.58 -11.71
N THR A 9 6.07 2.68 -11.44
CA THR A 9 5.36 1.91 -12.45
C THR A 9 3.99 2.47 -12.81
N HIS A 10 3.69 3.71 -12.36
CA HIS A 10 2.41 4.33 -12.62
C HIS A 10 2.24 4.70 -14.08
N ASP A 11 1.01 4.68 -14.54
CA ASP A 11 0.58 5.31 -15.77
C ASP A 11 -0.56 6.29 -15.44
N VAL A 12 -0.80 7.23 -16.37
CA VAL A 12 -1.90 8.19 -16.26
C VAL A 12 -3.06 7.66 -17.07
N VAL A 13 -4.23 7.53 -16.44
CA VAL A 13 -5.42 6.96 -17.07
C VAL A 13 -6.62 7.88 -16.87
N SER A 14 -7.64 7.72 -17.70
CA SER A 14 -8.94 8.34 -17.48
C SER A 14 -9.59 7.73 -16.26
N PHE A 15 -10.12 8.57 -15.37
CA PHE A 15 -10.73 8.11 -14.13
C PHE A 15 -11.71 9.17 -13.62
N SER A 16 -12.93 8.79 -13.32
CA SER A 16 -13.96 9.72 -12.89
C SER A 16 -14.73 9.17 -11.68
N GLY A 17 -15.54 10.02 -11.07
CA GLY A 17 -16.41 9.62 -9.96
C GLY A 17 -15.83 9.88 -8.56
N PHE A 18 -14.61 10.43 -8.47
CA PHE A 18 -13.97 10.73 -7.19
C PHE A 18 -13.31 12.11 -7.25
N SER A 19 -13.22 12.76 -6.09
CA SER A 19 -12.57 14.07 -5.98
C SER A 19 -11.06 13.95 -6.14
N PRO A 20 -10.40 14.95 -6.76
CA PRO A 20 -8.94 14.99 -6.82
C PRO A 20 -8.31 14.85 -5.44
N GLY A 21 -7.20 14.12 -5.36
CA GLY A 21 -6.50 13.84 -4.11
C GLY A 21 -7.00 12.60 -3.37
N THR A 22 -8.05 11.94 -3.85
CA THR A 22 -8.55 10.69 -3.26
C THR A 22 -7.71 9.51 -3.72
N ILE A 23 -7.42 8.59 -2.80
CA ILE A 23 -6.87 7.28 -3.15
C ILE A 23 -8.04 6.31 -3.34
N VAL A 24 -8.07 5.61 -4.47
CA VAL A 24 -9.09 4.57 -4.73
C VAL A 24 -8.36 3.26 -5.00
N VAL A 25 -8.65 2.24 -4.20
CA VAL A 25 -8.10 0.90 -4.40
C VAL A 25 -9.20 0.02 -4.96
N LYS A 26 -8.95 -0.59 -6.11
CA LYS A 26 -9.84 -1.58 -6.71
C LYS A 26 -9.20 -2.96 -6.54
N THR A 27 -9.68 -3.68 -5.54
CA THR A 27 -9.04 -4.94 -5.12
C THR A 27 -9.11 -6.00 -6.21
N HIS A 28 -10.22 -6.09 -6.93
CA HIS A 28 -10.37 -7.06 -8.01
C HIS A 28 -9.37 -6.82 -9.14
N GLU A 29 -9.04 -5.56 -9.42
CA GLU A 29 -8.04 -5.19 -10.43
C GLU A 29 -6.60 -5.30 -9.92
N ARG A 30 -6.38 -5.32 -8.60
CA ARG A 30 -5.07 -5.15 -7.94
C ARG A 30 -4.42 -3.87 -8.42
N ARG A 31 -5.17 -2.76 -8.35
CA ARG A 31 -4.74 -1.43 -8.75
C ARG A 31 -5.13 -0.40 -7.71
N LEU A 32 -4.26 0.59 -7.56
CA LEU A 32 -4.50 1.78 -6.74
C LEU A 32 -4.47 2.98 -7.66
N TYR A 33 -5.45 3.86 -7.52
CA TYR A 33 -5.59 5.08 -8.28
C TYR A 33 -5.43 6.28 -7.36
N TYR A 34 -4.55 7.20 -7.72
CA TYR A 34 -4.48 8.51 -7.09
C TYR A 34 -5.15 9.52 -8.02
N VAL A 35 -6.27 10.07 -7.59
CA VAL A 35 -7.13 10.90 -8.44
C VAL A 35 -6.50 12.27 -8.66
N LEU A 36 -6.36 12.64 -9.93
CA LEU A 36 -5.86 13.94 -10.37
C LEU A 36 -7.02 14.83 -10.83
N ASP A 37 -6.72 16.11 -11.14
CA ASP A 37 -7.64 16.99 -11.81
C ASP A 37 -7.91 16.53 -13.24
N GLY A 38 -9.01 16.98 -13.82
CA GLY A 38 -9.32 16.77 -15.23
C GLY A 38 -9.76 15.36 -15.61
N GLY A 39 -10.35 14.61 -14.66
CA GLY A 39 -10.88 13.28 -14.96
C GLY A 39 -9.79 12.24 -15.20
N ARG A 40 -8.67 12.35 -14.56
CA ARG A 40 -7.51 11.44 -14.69
C ARG A 40 -7.06 10.93 -13.34
N ALA A 41 -6.28 9.88 -13.35
CA ALA A 41 -5.62 9.36 -12.16
C ALA A 41 -4.26 8.75 -12.49
N LEU A 42 -3.37 8.74 -11.51
CA LEU A 42 -2.19 7.88 -11.54
C LEU A 42 -2.63 6.48 -11.12
N ARG A 43 -2.31 5.49 -11.92
CA ARG A 43 -2.65 4.09 -11.64
C ARG A 43 -1.39 3.30 -11.30
N PHE A 44 -1.43 2.61 -10.16
CA PHE A 44 -0.31 1.79 -9.68
C PHE A 44 -0.74 0.34 -9.55
N PRO A 45 0.14 -0.62 -9.89
CA PRO A 45 -0.09 -2.02 -9.53
C PRO A 45 0.09 -2.21 -8.02
N VAL A 46 -0.75 -3.03 -7.41
CA VAL A 46 -0.66 -3.31 -5.97
C VAL A 46 -0.90 -4.78 -5.67
N GLY A 47 -0.46 -5.21 -4.49
CA GLY A 47 -0.89 -6.47 -3.90
C GLY A 47 -1.98 -6.19 -2.89
N VAL A 48 -2.96 -7.06 -2.82
CA VAL A 48 -4.16 -6.88 -1.98
C VAL A 48 -4.40 -8.11 -1.11
N GLY A 49 -5.42 -8.04 -0.27
CA GLY A 49 -5.80 -9.14 0.62
C GLY A 49 -6.07 -10.44 -0.12
N LYS A 50 -5.54 -11.54 0.42
CA LYS A 50 -5.85 -12.88 -0.07
C LYS A 50 -7.32 -13.22 0.20
N ALA A 51 -7.80 -14.31 -0.36
CA ALA A 51 -9.20 -14.73 -0.21
C ALA A 51 -9.61 -14.75 1.27
N GLY A 52 -10.73 -14.11 1.58
CA GLY A 52 -11.24 -13.95 2.94
C GLY A 52 -10.59 -12.84 3.75
N MET A 53 -9.54 -12.18 3.23
CA MET A 53 -8.83 -11.10 3.91
C MET A 53 -9.02 -9.74 3.23
N ALA A 54 -9.55 -9.70 2.02
CA ALA A 54 -9.86 -8.45 1.33
C ALA A 54 -11.03 -7.75 2.03
N TRP A 55 -10.99 -6.42 2.03
CA TRP A 55 -12.02 -5.59 2.64
C TRP A 55 -12.43 -4.47 1.68
N THR A 56 -13.58 -3.88 1.95
CA THR A 56 -14.07 -2.70 1.24
C THR A 56 -14.53 -1.68 2.26
N GLY A 57 -14.50 -0.42 1.89
CA GLY A 57 -14.95 0.67 2.74
C GLY A 57 -14.18 1.95 2.53
N ASN A 58 -14.46 2.90 3.39
CA ASN A 58 -13.82 4.21 3.37
C ASN A 58 -12.89 4.34 4.57
N ALA A 59 -11.76 4.99 4.34
CA ALA A 59 -10.79 5.30 5.38
C ALA A 59 -10.15 6.64 5.10
N ARG A 60 -9.23 7.04 5.95
CA ARG A 60 -8.37 8.20 5.74
C ARG A 60 -6.96 7.85 6.16
N VAL A 61 -5.98 8.48 5.53
CA VAL A 61 -4.59 8.36 5.97
C VAL A 61 -4.49 8.96 7.37
N GLU A 62 -4.05 8.15 8.33
CA GLU A 62 -3.88 8.56 9.73
C GLU A 62 -2.45 8.97 10.01
N GLY A 63 -1.47 8.28 9.43
CA GLY A 63 -0.06 8.56 9.64
C GLY A 63 0.76 8.23 8.42
N LYS A 64 1.93 8.86 8.33
CA LYS A 64 2.90 8.68 7.25
C LYS A 64 4.24 8.36 7.87
N PHE A 65 4.86 7.26 7.46
CA PHE A 65 6.11 6.77 8.06
C PHE A 65 7.10 6.35 6.98
N VAL A 66 8.35 6.83 7.11
CA VAL A 66 9.45 6.41 6.26
C VAL A 66 10.18 5.26 6.95
N ARG A 67 10.38 4.15 6.24
CA ARG A 67 11.06 2.95 6.77
C ARG A 67 10.56 2.56 8.16
N PRO A 68 9.26 2.31 8.33
CA PRO A 68 8.73 2.01 9.65
C PRO A 68 9.25 0.68 10.19
N ALA A 69 9.50 0.61 11.49
CA ALA A 69 9.65 -0.67 12.17
C ALA A 69 8.31 -1.42 12.10
N TRP A 70 8.38 -2.74 12.13
CA TRP A 70 7.19 -3.56 12.01
C TRP A 70 7.08 -4.53 13.18
N ALA A 71 5.93 -4.49 13.84
CA ALA A 71 5.53 -5.48 14.82
C ALA A 71 4.37 -6.28 14.23
N ALA A 72 4.55 -7.58 14.05
CA ALA A 72 3.52 -8.40 13.42
C ALA A 72 2.24 -8.41 14.24
N PRO A 73 1.07 -8.24 13.61
CA PRO A 73 -0.22 -8.43 14.28
C PRO A 73 -0.36 -9.84 14.85
N ALA A 74 -1.24 -9.99 15.83
CA ALA A 74 -1.44 -11.28 16.50
C ALA A 74 -1.77 -12.41 15.53
N SER A 75 -2.57 -12.13 14.48
CA SER A 75 -2.92 -13.14 13.47
C SER A 75 -1.70 -13.68 12.74
N ILE A 76 -0.78 -12.81 12.36
CA ILE A 76 0.46 -13.20 11.67
C ILE A 76 1.40 -13.91 12.63
N ARG A 77 1.48 -13.46 13.88
CA ARG A 77 2.31 -14.12 14.91
C ARG A 77 1.82 -15.54 15.21
N ARG A 78 0.53 -15.78 15.14
CA ARG A 78 -0.01 -17.13 15.31
C ARG A 78 0.40 -18.06 14.15
N GLU A 79 0.46 -17.54 12.92
CA GLU A 79 0.93 -18.29 11.77
C GLU A 79 2.45 -18.56 11.82
N ASN A 80 3.21 -17.63 12.39
CA ASN A 80 4.66 -17.74 12.50
C ASN A 80 5.15 -17.25 13.87
N PRO A 81 5.10 -18.12 14.91
CA PRO A 81 5.50 -17.75 16.27
C PRO A 81 6.99 -17.41 16.43
N ARG A 82 7.82 -17.74 15.43
CA ARG A 82 9.27 -17.48 15.47
C ARG A 82 9.64 -16.09 15.00
N LEU A 83 8.68 -15.30 14.52
CA LEU A 83 8.97 -13.94 14.12
C LEU A 83 9.51 -13.12 15.29
N PRO A 84 10.53 -12.28 15.06
CA PRO A 84 10.97 -11.32 16.05
C PRO A 84 9.81 -10.43 16.49
N ARG A 85 9.86 -9.95 17.70
CA ARG A 85 8.83 -9.06 18.25
C ARG A 85 8.68 -7.78 17.43
N VAL A 86 9.81 -7.22 16.99
CA VAL A 86 9.87 -6.04 16.13
C VAL A 86 10.96 -6.24 15.11
N ILE A 87 10.66 -5.94 13.85
CA ILE A 87 11.66 -5.93 12.79
C ILE A 87 12.00 -4.46 12.49
N PRO A 88 13.28 -4.06 12.57
CA PRO A 88 13.68 -2.68 12.35
C PRO A 88 13.32 -2.16 10.96
N GLY A 89 13.06 -0.87 10.86
CA GLY A 89 12.88 -0.20 9.58
C GLY A 89 14.13 -0.33 8.71
N GLY A 90 13.94 -0.56 7.41
CA GLY A 90 15.03 -0.74 6.47
C GLY A 90 15.63 -2.14 6.42
N SER A 91 15.23 -3.03 7.32
CA SER A 91 15.68 -4.43 7.27
C SER A 91 15.14 -5.13 6.03
N PRO A 92 15.94 -5.99 5.35
CA PRO A 92 15.45 -6.80 4.24
C PRO A 92 14.30 -7.74 4.63
N ASN A 93 14.14 -8.02 5.92
CA ASN A 93 13.08 -8.88 6.44
C ASN A 93 11.82 -8.10 6.82
N ASN A 94 11.84 -6.77 6.69
CA ASN A 94 10.70 -5.94 7.06
C ASN A 94 9.70 -5.84 5.89
N PRO A 95 8.49 -6.38 6.07
CA PRO A 95 7.49 -6.39 4.99
C PRO A 95 6.91 -5.02 4.66
N MET A 96 7.13 -3.99 5.49
CA MET A 96 6.60 -2.66 5.24
C MET A 96 7.37 -1.90 4.15
N GLY A 97 8.59 -2.31 3.86
CA GLY A 97 9.40 -1.70 2.80
C GLY A 97 9.76 -0.25 3.07
N ALA A 98 9.73 0.57 2.01
CA ALA A 98 10.29 1.92 2.01
C ALA A 98 9.48 2.94 2.80
N ALA A 99 8.16 2.77 2.90
CA ALA A 99 7.28 3.71 3.58
C ALA A 99 5.92 3.07 3.86
N ALA A 100 5.15 3.68 4.74
CA ALA A 100 3.79 3.26 5.04
C ALA A 100 2.87 4.44 5.29
N LEU A 101 1.64 4.28 4.82
CA LEU A 101 0.51 5.15 5.12
C LEU A 101 -0.45 4.33 5.95
N THR A 102 -0.55 4.63 7.25
CA THR A 102 -1.51 3.94 8.10
C THR A 102 -2.89 4.51 7.88
N LEU A 103 -3.90 3.66 7.93
CA LEU A 103 -5.29 4.06 7.72
C LEU A 103 -6.02 4.15 9.05
N ARG A 104 -6.93 5.11 9.15
CA ARG A 104 -7.73 5.29 10.35
C ARG A 104 -8.49 4.00 10.68
N GLY A 105 -8.49 3.64 11.95
CA GLY A 105 -8.98 2.35 12.42
C GLY A 105 -7.85 1.40 12.80
N GLY A 106 -6.60 1.74 12.43
CA GLY A 106 -5.38 1.12 12.95
C GLY A 106 -5.06 -0.28 12.44
N GLU A 107 -5.93 -0.86 11.61
CA GLU A 107 -5.78 -2.26 11.23
C GLU A 107 -5.08 -2.45 9.89
N TYR A 108 -5.23 -1.49 8.97
CA TYR A 108 -4.69 -1.61 7.63
C TYR A 108 -3.75 -0.45 7.29
N ALA A 109 -2.87 -0.69 6.33
CA ALA A 109 -1.95 0.30 5.81
C ALA A 109 -1.75 0.10 4.31
N ILE A 110 -1.32 1.16 3.65
CA ILE A 110 -0.77 1.12 2.29
C ILE A 110 0.74 1.27 2.47
N HIS A 111 1.53 0.32 2.00
CA HIS A 111 2.96 0.31 2.29
C HIS A 111 3.77 -0.33 1.17
N GLY A 112 5.09 -0.16 1.25
CA GLY A 112 6.03 -0.82 0.36
C GLY A 112 6.11 -2.33 0.62
N THR A 113 7.17 -2.94 0.15
CA THR A 113 7.31 -4.40 0.28
C THR A 113 8.77 -4.83 0.29
N ASN A 114 9.05 -5.95 0.92
CA ASN A 114 10.31 -6.67 0.77
C ASN A 114 10.18 -7.86 -0.20
N HIS A 115 9.00 -8.03 -0.80
CA HIS A 115 8.72 -9.10 -1.78
C HIS A 115 8.04 -8.52 -3.03
N PRO A 116 8.80 -7.78 -3.88
CA PRO A 116 8.22 -7.12 -5.04
C PRO A 116 7.57 -8.09 -6.04
N GLU A 117 8.00 -9.35 -6.06
CA GLU A 117 7.41 -10.38 -6.92
C GLU A 117 5.95 -10.69 -6.61
N LEU A 118 5.46 -10.28 -5.44
CA LEU A 118 4.06 -10.51 -5.03
C LEU A 118 3.12 -9.38 -5.43
N ILE A 119 3.65 -8.26 -5.95
CA ILE A 119 2.79 -7.17 -6.43
C ILE A 119 1.97 -7.65 -7.63
N GLY A 120 0.69 -7.32 -7.62
CA GLY A 120 -0.28 -7.78 -8.62
C GLY A 120 -1.07 -9.01 -8.17
N GLY A 121 -0.85 -9.50 -6.96
CA GLY A 121 -1.49 -10.69 -6.43
C GLY A 121 -2.45 -10.43 -5.28
N PHE A 122 -3.12 -11.50 -4.86
CA PHE A 122 -3.99 -11.55 -3.67
C PHE A 122 -3.18 -12.22 -2.55
N VAL A 123 -2.41 -11.43 -1.81
CA VAL A 123 -1.28 -11.98 -1.02
C VAL A 123 -1.24 -11.55 0.43
N SER A 124 -1.96 -10.49 0.82
CA SER A 124 -1.83 -9.91 2.16
C SER A 124 -2.96 -10.34 3.11
N HIS A 125 -2.87 -9.88 4.35
CA HIS A 125 -3.92 -10.01 5.36
C HIS A 125 -4.88 -8.80 5.35
N GLY A 126 -4.89 -8.01 4.27
CA GLY A 126 -5.76 -6.86 4.09
C GLY A 126 -5.02 -5.56 3.75
N CYS A 127 -3.75 -5.44 4.11
CA CYS A 127 -2.94 -4.28 3.72
C CYS A 127 -2.74 -4.22 2.20
N ILE A 128 -2.55 -3.02 1.70
CA ILE A 128 -2.29 -2.77 0.29
C ILE A 128 -0.78 -2.61 0.11
N ARG A 129 -0.18 -3.46 -0.69
CA ARG A 129 1.28 -3.47 -0.92
C ARG A 129 1.60 -2.84 -2.26
N MET A 130 2.63 -1.99 -2.28
CA MET A 130 3.11 -1.32 -3.48
C MET A 130 4.60 -1.61 -3.67
N TYR A 131 5.08 -1.47 -4.91
CA TYR A 131 6.52 -1.37 -5.11
C TYR A 131 7.08 -0.22 -4.29
N ASN A 132 8.31 -0.34 -3.83
CA ASN A 132 8.92 0.69 -2.99
C ASN A 132 9.02 2.05 -3.71
N ALA A 133 9.35 2.06 -4.99
CA ALA A 133 9.36 3.29 -5.77
C ALA A 133 7.99 3.95 -5.84
N ASP A 134 6.94 3.14 -5.95
CA ASP A 134 5.57 3.62 -6.05
C ASP A 134 5.05 4.19 -4.74
N ILE A 135 5.31 3.53 -3.61
CA ILE A 135 4.88 4.08 -2.31
C ILE A 135 5.64 5.37 -1.98
N ARG A 136 6.91 5.48 -2.39
CA ARG A 136 7.65 6.75 -2.22
C ARG A 136 7.00 7.89 -2.99
N GLU A 137 6.54 7.64 -4.20
CA GLU A 137 5.84 8.65 -5.00
C GLU A 137 4.50 9.01 -4.38
N LEU A 138 3.68 8.03 -4.03
CA LEU A 138 2.39 8.25 -3.39
C LEU A 138 2.55 9.00 -2.07
N TYR A 139 3.54 8.65 -1.28
CA TYR A 139 3.87 9.30 -0.01
C TYR A 139 4.05 10.81 -0.17
N ARG A 140 4.70 11.25 -1.25
CA ARG A 140 4.91 12.68 -1.51
C ARG A 140 3.65 13.41 -1.94
N LEU A 141 2.67 12.70 -2.48
CA LEU A 141 1.44 13.29 -3.01
C LEU A 141 0.34 13.42 -1.96
N VAL A 142 0.38 12.63 -0.91
CA VAL A 142 -0.72 12.54 0.07
C VAL A 142 -0.36 13.17 1.39
N ASP A 143 -1.40 13.54 2.14
CA ASP A 143 -1.29 14.10 3.49
C ASP A 143 -2.07 13.25 4.48
N VAL A 144 -1.83 13.46 5.77
CA VAL A 144 -2.71 12.95 6.81
C VAL A 144 -4.10 13.53 6.56
N GLY A 145 -5.11 12.68 6.57
CA GLY A 145 -6.49 13.05 6.26
C GLY A 145 -6.90 12.76 4.81
N THR A 146 -5.96 12.41 3.92
CA THR A 146 -6.30 12.04 2.55
C THR A 146 -7.35 10.91 2.54
N PRO A 147 -8.47 11.07 1.81
CA PRO A 147 -9.51 10.02 1.74
C PRO A 147 -9.00 8.79 0.99
N VAL A 148 -9.40 7.63 1.49
CA VAL A 148 -9.10 6.33 0.86
C VAL A 148 -10.40 5.57 0.71
N VAL A 149 -10.69 5.16 -0.52
CA VAL A 149 -11.85 4.33 -0.84
C VAL A 149 -11.32 2.99 -1.33
N VAL A 150 -11.74 1.92 -0.67
CA VAL A 150 -11.38 0.56 -1.08
C VAL A 150 -12.65 -0.13 -1.58
N GLU A 151 -12.64 -0.54 -2.82
CA GLU A 151 -13.75 -1.23 -3.44
C GLU A 151 -13.27 -2.45 -4.23
N ARG A 152 -14.19 -3.26 -4.66
CA ARG A 152 -13.87 -4.45 -5.45
C ARG A 152 -13.37 -4.15 -6.85
#